data_07ef67ff3ab74cb0742a55a76af367d4
#
_entry.id   07ef67ff3ab74cb0742a55a76af367d4
#
_cell.length_a   1.000
_cell.length_b   1.000
_cell.length_c   1.000
_cell.angle_alpha   90.00
_cell.angle_beta   90.00
_cell.angle_gamma   90.00
#
_symmetry.space_group_name_H-M   'P 1'
#
loop_
_entity.id
_entity.type
_entity.pdbx_description
1 polymer ?
#
loop_
_entity_poly.entity_id
_entity_poly.type
_entity_poly.pdbx_seq_one_letter_code
_entity_poly.pdbx_strand_id
1 'polypeptide(L)'
;MMEANKLTILLTDETKAYVRSLPEKAQKKITFNILKVEGGEMDKDLFKKLNDEIWELRTSYNGMCYRLLAFWDRERRALIIATHGFVKKTWKVPKREIDRAEAIMKQYYNNE
;
A
#
# COMPACT_ATOMS: atom_id res chain seq x y z
N MET A 1 10.43 5.34 26.43
CA MET A 1 11.30 5.28 25.25
C MET A 1 10.46 4.93 24.02
N MET A 2 10.58 5.71 22.98
CA MET A 2 9.87 5.42 21.73
C MET A 2 10.63 4.38 20.92
N GLU A 3 9.92 3.36 20.49
CA GLU A 3 10.50 2.40 19.57
C GLU A 3 10.57 2.99 18.17
N ALA A 4 11.68 2.73 17.47
CA ALA A 4 11.79 3.09 16.07
C ALA A 4 10.81 2.25 15.25
N ASN A 5 10.30 2.82 14.14
CA ASN A 5 9.49 2.05 13.21
C ASN A 5 10.31 0.90 12.64
N LYS A 6 9.70 -0.29 12.57
CA LYS A 6 10.34 -1.48 12.02
C LYS A 6 10.41 -1.43 10.49
N LEU A 7 9.45 -0.76 9.87
CA LEU A 7 9.30 -0.67 8.42
C LEU A 7 9.05 0.77 8.02
N THR A 8 9.36 1.10 6.77
CA THR A 8 9.01 2.40 6.17
C THR A 8 8.18 2.15 4.94
N ILE A 9 7.04 2.82 4.84
CA ILE A 9 6.19 2.77 3.65
C ILE A 9 6.31 4.10 2.93
N LEU A 10 6.87 4.07 1.73
CA LEU A 10 7.02 5.23 0.87
C LEU A 10 5.86 5.26 -0.12
N LEU A 11 5.15 6.38 -0.18
CA LEU A 11 4.05 6.56 -1.13
C LEU A 11 4.58 7.24 -2.38
N THR A 12 4.30 6.68 -3.55
CA THR A 12 4.60 7.36 -4.82
C THR A 12 3.72 8.62 -4.92
N ASP A 13 4.07 9.52 -5.83
CA ASP A 13 3.26 10.72 -6.06
C ASP A 13 1.83 10.35 -6.46
N GLU A 14 1.68 9.30 -7.26
CA GLU A 14 0.36 8.79 -7.65
C GLU A 14 -0.43 8.32 -6.44
N THR A 15 0.19 7.58 -5.52
CA THR A 15 -0.47 7.12 -4.29
C THR A 15 -0.87 8.29 -3.42
N LYS A 16 0.01 9.28 -3.26
CA LYS A 16 -0.31 10.49 -2.48
C LYS A 16 -1.51 11.23 -3.07
N ALA A 17 -1.54 11.39 -4.39
CA ALA A 17 -2.66 12.05 -5.06
C ALA A 17 -3.96 11.29 -4.85
N TYR A 18 -3.91 9.96 -4.95
CA TYR A 18 -5.09 9.13 -4.69
C TYR A 18 -5.62 9.36 -3.27
N VAL A 19 -4.76 9.25 -2.27
CA VAL A 19 -5.18 9.41 -0.86
C VAL A 19 -5.77 10.79 -0.63
N ARG A 20 -5.13 11.85 -1.17
CA ARG A 20 -5.62 13.22 -1.02
C ARG A 20 -6.99 13.45 -1.67
N SER A 21 -7.37 12.64 -2.65
CA SER A 21 -8.67 12.74 -3.30
C SER A 21 -9.82 12.18 -2.48
N LEU A 22 -9.53 11.48 -1.39
CA LEU A 22 -10.52 10.78 -0.58
C LEU A 22 -11.08 11.68 0.53
N PRO A 23 -12.26 11.33 1.10
CA PRO A 23 -12.76 12.05 2.27
C PRO A 23 -11.73 12.06 3.40
N GLU A 24 -11.70 13.14 4.16
CA GLU A 24 -10.71 13.33 5.22
C GLU A 24 -10.63 12.16 6.20
N LYS A 25 -11.78 11.64 6.63
CA LYS A 25 -11.79 10.51 7.58
C LYS A 25 -11.22 9.24 6.98
N ALA A 26 -11.44 9.02 5.67
CA ALA A 26 -10.84 7.89 4.97
C ALA A 26 -9.31 8.04 4.91
N GLN A 27 -8.83 9.25 4.62
CA GLN A 27 -7.40 9.55 4.62
C GLN A 27 -6.76 9.23 5.97
N LYS A 28 -7.41 9.66 7.05
CA LYS A 28 -6.92 9.41 8.42
C LYS A 28 -6.86 7.92 8.72
N LYS A 29 -7.86 7.16 8.29
CA LYS A 29 -7.89 5.71 8.50
C LYS A 29 -6.77 5.01 7.73
N ILE A 30 -6.54 5.41 6.48
CA ILE A 30 -5.44 4.87 5.68
C ILE A 30 -4.10 5.16 6.34
N THR A 31 -3.88 6.40 6.78
CA THR A 31 -2.65 6.80 7.46
C THR A 31 -2.45 5.97 8.74
N PHE A 32 -3.51 5.80 9.51
CA PHE A 32 -3.46 5.00 10.74
C PHE A 32 -3.04 3.55 10.43
N ASN A 33 -3.60 2.96 9.38
CA ASN A 33 -3.26 1.59 8.99
C ASN A 33 -1.83 1.48 8.46
N ILE A 34 -1.35 2.49 7.73
CA ILE A 34 0.05 2.56 7.30
C ILE A 34 0.98 2.53 8.53
N LEU A 35 0.67 3.36 9.53
CA LEU A 35 1.47 3.42 10.76
C LEU A 35 1.50 2.08 11.51
N LYS A 36 0.39 1.35 11.51
CA LYS A 36 0.34 0.02 12.11
C LYS A 36 1.30 -0.94 11.42
N VAL A 37 1.30 -0.95 10.08
CA VAL A 37 2.21 -1.82 9.32
C VAL A 37 3.65 -1.40 9.56
N GLU A 38 3.94 -0.10 9.56
CA GLU A 38 5.29 0.40 9.86
C GLU A 38 5.76 -0.02 11.26
N GLY A 39 4.83 -0.13 12.20
CA GLY A 39 5.11 -0.64 13.55
C GLY A 39 5.29 -2.15 13.63
N GLY A 40 5.10 -2.87 12.52
CA GLY A 40 5.32 -4.32 12.45
C GLY A 40 4.05 -5.17 12.53
N GLU A 41 2.87 -4.55 12.50
CA GLU A 41 1.62 -5.30 12.47
C GLU A 41 1.41 -5.91 11.08
N MET A 42 1.46 -7.25 10.99
CA MET A 42 1.40 -7.97 9.72
C MET A 42 0.12 -8.79 9.57
N ASP A 43 -0.98 -8.31 10.13
CA ASP A 43 -2.29 -8.93 10.00
C ASP A 43 -2.76 -8.90 8.52
N LYS A 44 -3.30 -10.01 8.04
CA LYS A 44 -3.81 -10.13 6.66
C LYS A 44 -4.97 -9.20 6.36
N ASP A 45 -5.71 -8.79 7.38
CA ASP A 45 -6.79 -7.82 7.20
C ASP A 45 -6.25 -6.41 6.95
N LEU A 46 -4.98 -6.20 7.20
CA LEU A 46 -4.29 -4.93 7.10
C LEU A 46 -3.30 -4.91 5.93
N PHE A 47 -2.51 -5.98 5.77
CA PHE A 47 -1.45 -6.05 4.77
C PHE A 47 -1.32 -7.49 4.27
N LYS A 48 -1.65 -7.73 3.01
CA LYS A 48 -1.78 -9.07 2.44
C LYS A 48 -0.93 -9.24 1.18
N LYS A 49 -0.24 -10.37 1.10
CA LYS A 49 0.51 -10.74 -0.10
C LYS A 49 -0.45 -11.23 -1.19
N LEU A 50 -0.36 -10.68 -2.39
CA LEU A 50 -1.21 -11.06 -3.51
C LEU A 50 -0.53 -12.04 -4.47
N ASN A 51 0.76 -11.85 -4.72
CA ASN A 51 1.58 -12.75 -5.52
C ASN A 51 3.02 -12.65 -5.04
N ASP A 52 3.98 -13.16 -5.82
CA ASP A 52 5.39 -13.20 -5.39
C ASP A 52 5.97 -11.82 -5.08
N GLU A 53 5.49 -10.77 -5.77
CA GLU A 53 6.06 -9.43 -5.67
C GLU A 53 5.11 -8.41 -5.06
N ILE A 54 3.80 -8.53 -5.30
CA ILE A 54 2.83 -7.49 -5.01
C ILE A 54 2.05 -7.79 -3.74
N TRP A 55 1.96 -6.78 -2.87
CA TRP A 55 1.20 -6.80 -1.62
C TRP A 55 0.10 -5.75 -1.66
N GLU A 56 -0.83 -5.86 -0.74
CA GLU A 56 -2.02 -5.02 -0.66
C GLU A 56 -2.17 -4.46 0.75
N LEU A 57 -2.14 -3.11 0.87
CA LEU A 57 -2.54 -2.41 2.09
C LEU A 57 -4.05 -2.23 2.05
N ARG A 58 -4.74 -2.66 3.10
CA ARG A 58 -6.19 -2.75 3.15
C ARG A 58 -6.77 -1.80 4.17
N THR A 59 -7.73 -0.97 3.75
CA THR A 59 -8.44 -0.07 4.65
C THR A 59 -9.92 -0.12 4.31
N SER A 60 -10.74 -0.41 5.30
CA SER A 60 -12.20 -0.37 5.17
C SER A 60 -12.71 0.79 6.02
N TYR A 61 -13.52 1.65 5.41
CA TYR A 61 -14.10 2.78 6.10
C TYR A 61 -15.44 3.14 5.47
N ASN A 62 -16.48 3.24 6.28
CA ASN A 62 -17.81 3.66 5.85
C ASN A 62 -18.33 2.87 4.64
N GLY A 63 -18.16 1.54 4.67
CA GLY A 63 -18.61 0.65 3.60
C GLY A 63 -17.74 0.61 2.37
N MET A 64 -16.68 1.40 2.33
CA MET A 64 -15.74 1.43 1.19
C MET A 64 -14.50 0.62 1.49
N CYS A 65 -14.00 -0.08 0.48
CA CYS A 65 -12.77 -0.87 0.58
C CYS A 65 -11.66 -0.18 -0.20
N TYR A 66 -10.79 0.53 0.50
CA TYR A 66 -9.64 1.21 -0.12
C TYR A 66 -8.45 0.27 -0.15
N ARG A 67 -7.74 0.27 -1.27
CA ARG A 67 -6.56 -0.58 -1.46
C ARG A 67 -5.40 0.25 -1.97
N LEU A 68 -4.22 0.04 -1.39
CA LEU A 68 -2.96 0.54 -1.94
C LEU A 68 -2.12 -0.68 -2.25
N LEU A 69 -1.70 -0.85 -3.50
CA LEU A 69 -0.82 -1.95 -3.85
C LEU A 69 0.63 -1.52 -3.61
N ALA A 70 1.48 -2.49 -3.32
CA ALA A 70 2.84 -2.19 -2.86
C ALA A 70 3.78 -3.33 -3.18
N PHE A 71 5.07 -3.04 -3.14
CA PHE A 71 6.12 -4.05 -3.23
C PHE A 71 7.23 -3.71 -2.24
N TRP A 72 8.00 -4.73 -1.85
CA TRP A 72 9.17 -4.56 -1.00
C TRP A 72 10.37 -4.22 -1.86
N ASP A 73 11.15 -3.22 -1.43
CA ASP A 73 12.41 -2.91 -2.11
C ASP A 73 13.37 -4.09 -1.96
N ARG A 74 13.99 -4.52 -3.05
CA ARG A 74 14.85 -5.71 -3.08
C ARG A 74 16.13 -5.54 -2.30
N GLU A 75 16.63 -4.31 -2.21
CA GLU A 75 17.90 -4.02 -1.53
C GLU A 75 17.69 -3.49 -0.13
N ARG A 76 16.63 -2.72 0.08
CA ARG A 76 16.32 -2.09 1.36
C ARG A 76 15.19 -2.85 2.03
N ARG A 77 15.55 -3.87 2.78
CA ARG A 77 14.61 -4.87 3.31
C ARG A 77 13.47 -4.33 4.15
N ALA A 78 13.63 -3.16 4.74
CA ALA A 78 12.60 -2.55 5.59
C ALA A 78 11.81 -1.48 4.85
N LEU A 79 11.97 -1.35 3.53
CA LEU A 79 11.31 -0.35 2.71
C LEU A 79 10.24 -0.97 1.81
N ILE A 80 9.03 -0.43 1.91
CA ILE A 80 7.88 -0.84 1.11
C ILE A 80 7.47 0.37 0.27
N ILE A 81 7.23 0.14 -1.03
CA ILE A 81 6.81 1.20 -1.95
C ILE A 81 5.34 0.99 -2.31
N ALA A 82 4.48 1.94 -1.97
CA ALA A 82 3.08 1.91 -2.37
C ALA A 82 2.95 2.50 -3.77
N THR A 83 2.49 1.69 -4.72
CA THR A 83 2.50 2.02 -6.14
C THR A 83 1.35 2.90 -6.59
N HIS A 84 0.14 2.54 -6.20
CA HIS A 84 -1.08 3.28 -6.52
C HIS A 84 -2.23 2.79 -5.66
N GLY A 85 -3.34 3.51 -5.68
CA GLY A 85 -4.53 3.15 -4.92
C GLY A 85 -5.76 3.04 -5.77
N PHE A 86 -6.76 2.31 -5.28
CA PHE A 86 -8.05 2.18 -5.92
C PHE A 86 -9.11 1.74 -4.90
N VAL A 87 -10.38 1.89 -5.26
CA VAL A 87 -11.49 1.37 -4.47
C VAL A 87 -11.83 -0.03 -4.99
N LYS A 88 -11.76 -1.02 -4.10
CA LYS A 88 -12.07 -2.40 -4.47
C LYS A 88 -13.59 -2.59 -4.47
N LYS A 89 -14.16 -2.93 -5.62
CA LYS A 89 -15.60 -3.14 -5.81
C LYS A 89 -15.94 -4.58 -6.17
N THR A 90 -14.94 -5.42 -6.39
CA THR A 90 -15.11 -6.81 -6.81
C THR A 90 -14.59 -7.76 -5.74
N TRP A 91 -14.97 -9.03 -5.85
CA TRP A 91 -14.55 -10.06 -4.89
C TRP A 91 -13.02 -10.22 -4.85
N LYS A 92 -12.39 -10.21 -6.01
CA LYS A 92 -10.92 -10.31 -6.14
C LYS A 92 -10.34 -8.97 -6.57
N VAL A 93 -9.07 -8.73 -6.26
CA VAL A 93 -8.32 -7.61 -6.82
C VAL A 93 -8.22 -7.85 -8.33
N PRO A 94 -8.69 -6.90 -9.17
CA PRO A 94 -8.60 -7.07 -10.63
C PRO A 94 -7.16 -7.24 -11.09
N LYS A 95 -6.96 -8.14 -12.04
CA LYS A 95 -5.63 -8.40 -12.61
C LYS A 95 -4.98 -7.12 -13.15
N ARG A 96 -5.77 -6.22 -13.75
CA ARG A 96 -5.23 -4.95 -14.27
C ARG A 96 -4.56 -4.10 -13.20
N GLU A 97 -5.04 -4.17 -11.97
CA GLU A 97 -4.44 -3.41 -10.86
C GLU A 97 -3.09 -4.03 -10.46
N ILE A 98 -3.03 -5.35 -10.41
CA ILE A 98 -1.78 -6.06 -10.12
C ILE A 98 -0.76 -5.80 -11.23
N ASP A 99 -1.19 -5.87 -12.49
CA ASP A 99 -0.32 -5.59 -13.65
C ASP A 99 0.22 -4.16 -13.59
N ARG A 100 -0.62 -3.20 -13.19
CA ARG A 100 -0.19 -1.81 -13.03
C ARG A 100 0.86 -1.66 -11.93
N ALA A 101 0.66 -2.31 -10.81
CA ALA A 101 1.64 -2.29 -9.72
C ALA A 101 2.97 -2.86 -10.16
N GLU A 102 2.94 -3.96 -10.92
CA GLU A 102 4.16 -4.56 -11.46
C GLU A 102 4.87 -3.64 -12.45
N ALA A 103 4.10 -2.92 -13.29
CA ALA A 103 4.68 -1.96 -14.21
C ALA A 103 5.35 -0.81 -13.48
N ILE A 104 4.71 -0.29 -12.42
CA ILE A 104 5.27 0.77 -11.58
C ILE A 104 6.54 0.27 -10.88
N MET A 105 6.53 -0.97 -10.39
CA MET A 105 7.69 -1.58 -9.77
C MET A 105 8.87 -1.67 -10.76
N LYS A 106 8.63 -2.11 -11.98
CA LYS A 106 9.67 -2.17 -13.01
C LYS A 106 10.24 -0.80 -13.30
N GLN A 107 9.40 0.21 -13.39
CA GLN A 107 9.83 1.59 -13.61
C GLN A 107 10.68 2.09 -12.45
N TYR A 108 10.30 1.76 -11.24
CA TYR A 108 11.06 2.12 -10.04
C TYR A 108 12.49 1.58 -10.11
N TYR A 109 12.66 0.31 -10.46
CA TYR A 109 13.98 -0.30 -10.56
C TYR A 109 14.78 0.22 -11.76
N ASN A 110 14.13 0.53 -12.85
CA ASN A 110 14.81 1.04 -14.05
C ASN A 110 15.32 2.47 -13.86
N ASN A 111 14.80 3.21 -12.90
CA ASN A 111 15.19 4.59 -12.63
C ASN A 111 16.22 4.72 -11.51
N GLU A 112 16.71 3.62 -10.99
CA GLU A 112 17.76 3.62 -9.95
C GLU A 112 19.16 3.73 -10.51
#